data_dced1fba955ad036bb0bb11f133fe9c9
#
_entry.id   dced1fba955ad036bb0bb11f133fe9c9
#
_cell.length_a   1.000
_cell.length_b   1.000
_cell.length_c   1.000
_cell.angle_alpha   90.00
_cell.angle_beta   90.00
_cell.angle_gamma   90.00
#
_symmetry.space_group_name_H-M   'P 1'
#
loop_
_entity.id
_entity.type
_entity.pdbx_description
1 polymer ?
#
loop_
_entity_poly.entity_id
_entity_poly.type
_entity_poly.pdbx_seq_one_letter_code
_entity_poly.pdbx_strand_id
1 'polypeptide(L)'
;MNVQFGTGVLYALPNAGNLAVNPTPYRFGVLQDAQVDFKGDLKKLYGQYQWAVAKGRGKIDVTCKSKLAVIDPNMLNQLYFAQNATTGINLISDSEAWTVGQAGAGAWANGHAYSVGNTIQDSNSNIQLCVSAGTSAGSHPTWSVTVGGYTVDGVNGLVWQMVGAASLTITIANNGTFQQDYGVQYASNSQQLVKVASPSANGQYSVSGGVYTFYSGDAGAAMLISYSYASAARGATATLTNQLMGYAPNFRAILYNNFNSKFFGLELFSCQASEISIPTKQEDFWIVDFNFDASCDATNTLGKLYADLA
;
A
#
# COMPACT_ATOMS: atom_id res chain seq x y z
N MET A 1 5.81 42.59 24.32
CA MET A 1 4.91 41.41 24.47
C MET A 1 5.26 40.41 23.37
N ASN A 2 5.59 39.17 23.69
CA ASN A 2 5.86 38.11 22.71
C ASN A 2 4.54 37.35 22.43
N VAL A 3 3.90 37.66 21.30
CA VAL A 3 2.67 37.04 20.85
C VAL A 3 3.05 36.11 19.67
N GLN A 4 2.62 34.86 19.69
CA GLN A 4 2.88 33.90 18.68
C GLN A 4 1.59 33.55 17.93
N PHE A 5 1.71 33.28 16.64
CA PHE A 5 0.61 32.85 15.76
C PHE A 5 1.04 31.70 14.85
N GLY A 6 0.18 30.71 14.65
CA GLY A 6 0.42 29.53 13.88
C GLY A 6 1.00 28.37 14.68
N THR A 7 1.12 27.21 14.07
CA THR A 7 1.57 25.97 14.70
C THR A 7 3.08 25.89 14.90
N GLY A 8 3.85 26.75 14.24
CA GLY A 8 5.30 26.67 14.23
C GLY A 8 5.85 25.50 13.42
N VAL A 9 7.07 25.10 13.74
CA VAL A 9 7.78 23.99 13.11
C VAL A 9 8.27 23.05 14.21
N LEU A 10 8.08 21.76 14.02
CA LEU A 10 8.58 20.71 14.89
C LEU A 10 9.68 19.90 14.17
N TYR A 11 10.81 19.74 14.83
CA TYR A 11 11.91 18.88 14.40
C TYR A 11 12.09 17.74 15.39
N ALA A 12 12.45 16.57 14.88
CA ALA A 12 12.95 15.47 15.68
C ALA A 12 14.36 15.09 15.23
N LEU A 13 15.26 14.98 16.18
CA LEU A 13 16.64 14.54 15.98
C LEU A 13 16.80 13.19 16.69
N PRO A 14 16.72 12.05 15.96
CA PRO A 14 16.92 10.75 16.57
C PRO A 14 18.31 10.67 17.24
N ASN A 15 18.41 10.04 18.39
CA ASN A 15 19.69 9.85 19.06
C ASN A 15 20.51 8.80 18.31
N ALA A 16 21.83 8.99 18.27
CA ALA A 16 22.77 8.00 17.72
C ALA A 16 22.60 6.66 18.46
N GLY A 17 22.72 5.56 17.73
CA GLY A 17 22.61 4.22 18.29
C GLY A 17 21.22 3.56 18.17
N ASN A 18 20.17 4.26 17.72
CA ASN A 18 18.89 3.60 17.42
C ASN A 18 19.02 2.69 16.19
N LEU A 19 19.23 3.28 15.00
CA LEU A 19 19.40 2.54 13.74
C LEU A 19 20.68 2.96 12.98
N ALA A 20 21.21 4.14 13.24
CA ALA A 20 22.37 4.67 12.56
C ALA A 20 23.31 5.41 13.53
N VAL A 21 24.62 5.43 13.19
CA VAL A 21 25.60 6.20 13.96
C VAL A 21 25.37 7.69 13.83
N ASN A 22 24.93 8.15 12.64
CA ASN A 22 24.58 9.54 12.34
C ASN A 22 23.14 9.57 11.79
N PRO A 23 22.11 9.56 12.65
CA PRO A 23 20.73 9.54 12.20
C PRO A 23 20.35 10.87 11.55
N THR A 24 19.50 10.78 10.54
CA THR A 24 18.99 11.95 9.81
C THR A 24 18.00 12.72 10.69
N PRO A 25 18.15 14.04 10.85
CA PRO A 25 17.12 14.88 11.45
C PRO A 25 15.85 14.92 10.60
N TYR A 26 14.69 14.90 11.24
CA TYR A 26 13.40 14.99 10.58
C TYR A 26 12.70 16.29 10.91
N ARG A 27 12.18 16.95 9.89
CA ARG A 27 11.20 18.00 10.05
C ARG A 27 9.82 17.37 9.90
N PHE A 28 8.95 17.57 10.89
CA PHE A 28 7.56 17.15 10.77
C PHE A 28 6.91 17.94 9.63
N GLY A 29 6.38 17.21 8.63
CA GLY A 29 5.70 17.82 7.48
C GLY A 29 4.40 18.49 7.93
N VAL A 30 3.87 19.39 7.15
CA VAL A 30 2.69 20.23 7.39
C VAL A 30 2.00 19.99 8.74
N LEU A 31 2.58 20.62 9.78
CA LEU A 31 2.10 20.51 11.16
C LEU A 31 0.76 21.25 11.27
N GLN A 32 -0.32 20.53 11.63
CA GLN A 32 -1.65 21.12 11.81
C GLN A 32 -1.88 21.58 13.23
N ASP A 33 -1.29 20.87 14.19
CA ASP A 33 -1.39 21.18 15.61
C ASP A 33 -0.14 20.67 16.34
N ALA A 34 0.29 21.38 17.36
CA ALA A 34 1.33 20.96 18.27
C ALA A 34 1.04 21.50 19.67
N GLN A 35 1.00 20.61 20.64
CA GLN A 35 0.73 20.92 22.03
C GLN A 35 1.77 20.26 22.92
N VAL A 36 2.31 21.01 23.87
CA VAL A 36 3.20 20.49 24.92
C VAL A 36 2.58 20.78 26.27
N ASP A 37 2.26 19.74 27.00
CA ASP A 37 1.64 19.82 28.33
C ASP A 37 2.64 19.47 29.42
N PHE A 38 2.82 20.38 30.37
CA PHE A 38 3.57 20.16 31.61
C PHE A 38 2.57 19.98 32.76
N LYS A 39 2.36 18.75 33.19
CA LYS A 39 1.41 18.42 34.24
C LYS A 39 2.12 18.06 35.54
N GLY A 40 1.96 18.88 36.55
CA GLY A 40 2.54 18.66 37.88
C GLY A 40 1.50 18.23 38.90
N ASP A 41 1.82 17.20 39.69
CA ASP A 41 1.00 16.76 40.82
C ASP A 41 1.29 17.66 42.03
N LEU A 42 0.26 18.36 42.49
CA LEU A 42 0.38 19.25 43.64
C LEU A 42 -0.03 18.55 44.94
N LYS A 43 0.94 18.13 45.73
CA LYS A 43 0.71 17.55 47.06
C LYS A 43 0.36 18.65 48.08
N LYS A 44 -0.68 18.41 48.84
CA LYS A 44 -1.16 19.32 49.91
C LYS A 44 -1.06 18.62 51.26
N LEU A 45 -0.50 19.34 52.22
CA LEU A 45 -0.48 18.90 53.62
C LEU A 45 -1.59 19.61 54.35
N TYR A 46 -2.47 18.86 55.01
CA TYR A 46 -3.54 19.37 55.84
C TYR A 46 -3.22 19.13 57.32
N GLY A 47 -3.50 20.08 58.17
CA GLY A 47 -3.55 19.94 59.61
C GLY A 47 -4.96 19.60 60.07
N GLN A 48 -5.28 19.94 61.35
CA GLN A 48 -6.61 19.73 61.91
C GLN A 48 -7.69 20.68 61.38
N TYR A 49 -7.31 21.66 60.56
CA TYR A 49 -8.21 22.65 59.95
C TYR A 49 -8.42 22.34 58.46
N GLN A 50 -9.47 22.94 57.86
CA GLN A 50 -9.89 22.71 56.47
C GLN A 50 -8.89 23.19 55.42
N TRP A 51 -8.01 24.11 55.76
CA TRP A 51 -7.07 24.71 54.82
C TRP A 51 -5.74 23.98 54.80
N ALA A 52 -5.15 23.80 53.60
CA ALA A 52 -3.83 23.18 53.46
C ALA A 52 -2.76 24.08 54.11
N VAL A 53 -1.98 23.50 55.00
CA VAL A 53 -0.90 24.16 55.75
C VAL A 53 0.35 24.34 54.87
N ALA A 54 0.61 23.37 53.96
CA ALA A 54 1.72 23.43 53.02
C ALA A 54 1.34 22.83 51.70
N LYS A 55 2.02 23.24 50.63
CA LYS A 55 1.89 22.71 49.28
C LYS A 55 3.28 22.45 48.71
N GLY A 56 3.47 21.31 48.08
CA GLY A 56 4.69 20.94 47.37
C GLY A 56 4.37 20.37 45.98
N ARG A 57 5.18 20.68 44.99
CA ARG A 57 5.07 20.06 43.68
C ARG A 57 5.68 18.67 43.74
N GLY A 58 4.90 17.65 43.34
CA GLY A 58 5.34 16.28 43.22
C GLY A 58 5.93 15.97 41.83
N LYS A 59 5.53 14.86 41.22
CA LYS A 59 5.96 14.46 39.88
C LYS A 59 5.45 15.45 38.83
N ILE A 60 6.24 15.62 37.76
CA ILE A 60 5.85 16.37 36.57
C ILE A 60 5.95 15.45 35.39
N ASP A 61 4.87 15.30 34.65
CA ASP A 61 4.82 14.59 33.38
C ASP A 61 4.80 15.60 32.24
N VAL A 62 5.54 15.33 31.16
CA VAL A 62 5.61 16.17 29.98
C VAL A 62 5.15 15.34 28.78
N THR A 63 3.98 15.69 28.27
CA THR A 63 3.36 15.03 27.12
C THR A 63 3.26 15.97 25.94
N CYS A 64 3.60 15.47 24.77
CA CYS A 64 3.58 16.24 23.53
C CYS A 64 2.62 15.58 22.55
N LYS A 65 1.77 16.38 21.94
CA LYS A 65 0.81 15.93 20.92
C LYS A 65 1.05 16.69 19.64
N SER A 66 1.04 16.00 18.52
CA SER A 66 1.18 16.64 17.22
C SER A 66 0.26 16.00 16.18
N LYS A 67 -0.23 16.84 15.25
CA LYS A 67 -1.06 16.42 14.12
C LYS A 67 -0.36 16.76 12.83
N LEU A 68 -0.17 15.75 11.96
CA LEU A 68 0.63 15.83 10.75
C LEU A 68 -0.25 15.56 9.53
N ALA A 69 -0.29 16.50 8.58
CA ALA A 69 -0.99 16.30 7.31
C ALA A 69 -0.13 15.61 6.24
N VAL A 70 1.16 15.43 6.49
CA VAL A 70 2.08 14.68 5.61
C VAL A 70 2.61 13.47 6.36
N ILE A 71 2.43 12.29 5.77
CA ILE A 71 2.93 11.04 6.32
C ILE A 71 4.31 10.77 5.74
N ASP A 72 5.33 10.71 6.59
CA ASP A 72 6.66 10.21 6.24
C ASP A 72 6.90 8.87 6.95
N PRO A 73 6.79 7.74 6.24
CA PRO A 73 6.97 6.42 6.84
C PRO A 73 8.37 6.20 7.43
N ASN A 74 9.41 6.83 6.87
CA ASN A 74 10.77 6.71 7.40
C ASN A 74 10.89 7.42 8.74
N MET A 75 10.32 8.64 8.85
CA MET A 75 10.28 9.35 10.11
C MET A 75 9.53 8.55 11.18
N LEU A 76 8.33 8.03 10.85
CA LEU A 76 7.54 7.22 11.78
C LEU A 76 8.30 5.95 12.21
N ASN A 77 8.98 5.29 11.25
CA ASN A 77 9.79 4.12 11.57
C ASN A 77 10.95 4.47 12.50
N GLN A 78 11.69 5.54 12.23
CA GLN A 78 12.87 5.93 13.02
C GLN A 78 12.49 6.39 14.44
N LEU A 79 11.35 7.10 14.60
CA LEU A 79 10.96 7.69 15.86
C LEU A 79 10.10 6.78 16.75
N TYR A 80 9.45 5.76 16.16
CA TYR A 80 8.54 4.89 16.89
C TYR A 80 8.95 3.42 16.86
N PHE A 81 9.16 2.85 15.67
CA PHE A 81 9.40 1.41 15.51
C PHE A 81 10.88 1.03 15.56
N ALA A 82 11.77 1.90 15.11
CA ALA A 82 13.21 1.69 15.00
C ALA A 82 13.58 0.33 14.35
N GLN A 83 12.91 0.00 13.24
CA GLN A 83 13.17 -1.23 12.48
C GLN A 83 14.11 -0.97 11.30
N ASN A 84 14.93 -1.96 10.95
CA ASN A 84 15.74 -1.90 9.74
C ASN A 84 14.82 -1.92 8.51
N ALA A 85 15.00 -0.94 7.63
CA ALA A 85 14.29 -0.88 6.36
C ALA A 85 15.15 -1.42 5.22
N THR A 86 14.54 -2.17 4.33
CA THR A 86 15.12 -2.61 3.05
C THR A 86 14.53 -1.81 1.91
N THR A 87 15.32 -1.54 0.86
CA THR A 87 14.83 -0.87 -0.34
C THR A 87 13.77 -1.71 -1.05
N GLY A 88 12.77 -1.04 -1.63
CA GLY A 88 11.67 -1.67 -2.32
C GLY A 88 10.40 -1.78 -1.48
N ILE A 89 9.27 -1.82 -2.18
CA ILE A 89 7.94 -2.02 -1.60
C ILE A 89 7.14 -3.01 -2.44
N ASN A 90 6.14 -3.64 -1.84
CA ASN A 90 5.12 -4.36 -2.57
C ASN A 90 4.01 -3.39 -2.97
N LEU A 91 3.75 -3.33 -4.26
CA LEU A 91 2.65 -2.57 -4.85
C LEU A 91 1.45 -3.49 -5.06
N ILE A 92 0.26 -2.92 -5.03
CA ILE A 92 -0.98 -3.63 -5.30
C ILE A 92 -1.50 -3.20 -6.67
N SER A 93 -1.78 -4.18 -7.53
CA SER A 93 -2.63 -4.03 -8.72
C SER A 93 -4.02 -4.48 -8.29
N ASP A 94 -4.94 -3.54 -8.20
CA ASP A 94 -6.31 -3.82 -7.81
C ASP A 94 -7.21 -3.85 -9.03
N SER A 95 -7.98 -4.94 -9.16
CA SER A 95 -9.01 -5.09 -10.21
C SER A 95 -8.47 -4.91 -11.62
N GLU A 96 -7.28 -5.44 -11.93
CA GLU A 96 -6.70 -5.41 -13.26
C GLU A 96 -7.56 -6.21 -14.25
N ALA A 97 -8.02 -5.56 -15.33
CA ALA A 97 -8.97 -6.15 -16.25
C ALA A 97 -8.29 -7.07 -17.26
N TRP A 98 -8.78 -8.29 -17.37
CA TRP A 98 -8.32 -9.32 -18.29
C TRP A 98 -9.49 -10.08 -18.91
N THR A 99 -9.22 -10.76 -20.01
CA THR A 99 -10.19 -11.70 -20.62
C THR A 99 -9.55 -13.07 -20.70
N VAL A 100 -10.24 -14.09 -20.21
CA VAL A 100 -9.83 -15.48 -20.36
C VAL A 100 -9.87 -15.83 -21.84
N GLY A 101 -8.81 -16.45 -22.38
CA GLY A 101 -8.79 -16.90 -23.76
C GLY A 101 -9.79 -18.04 -24.00
N GLN A 102 -9.78 -18.56 -25.20
CA GLN A 102 -10.70 -19.62 -25.60
C GLN A 102 -10.16 -21.01 -25.22
N ALA A 103 -11.05 -21.93 -24.94
CA ALA A 103 -10.68 -23.34 -24.79
C ALA A 103 -10.06 -23.86 -26.10
N GLY A 104 -9.03 -24.69 -25.96
CA GLY A 104 -8.40 -25.33 -27.12
C GLY A 104 -9.42 -26.10 -27.96
N ALA A 105 -9.29 -26.04 -29.27
CA ALA A 105 -10.11 -26.78 -30.24
C ALA A 105 -9.25 -27.70 -31.09
N GLY A 106 -9.88 -28.59 -31.87
CA GLY A 106 -9.18 -29.42 -32.82
C GLY A 106 -8.43 -28.61 -33.88
N ALA A 107 -7.34 -29.15 -34.44
CA ALA A 107 -6.64 -28.48 -35.52
C ALA A 107 -7.51 -28.39 -36.77
N TRP A 108 -7.28 -27.37 -37.58
CA TRP A 108 -7.87 -27.26 -38.90
C TRP A 108 -7.44 -28.45 -39.77
N ALA A 109 -8.38 -29.02 -40.56
CA ALA A 109 -8.12 -30.08 -41.48
C ALA A 109 -8.50 -29.65 -42.91
N ASN A 110 -7.68 -30.07 -43.91
CA ASN A 110 -7.92 -29.76 -45.32
C ASN A 110 -9.11 -30.59 -45.87
N GLY A 111 -9.86 -30.01 -46.80
CA GLY A 111 -10.99 -30.69 -47.48
C GLY A 111 -12.08 -31.16 -46.52
N HIS A 112 -12.15 -30.60 -45.29
CA HIS A 112 -13.09 -30.96 -44.26
C HIS A 112 -14.32 -30.07 -44.29
N ALA A 113 -15.51 -30.67 -44.16
CA ALA A 113 -16.76 -29.90 -44.06
C ALA A 113 -16.96 -29.38 -42.63
N TYR A 114 -17.13 -28.08 -42.50
CA TYR A 114 -17.40 -27.40 -41.22
C TYR A 114 -18.79 -26.77 -41.23
N SER A 115 -19.48 -26.90 -40.10
CA SER A 115 -20.77 -26.28 -39.85
C SER A 115 -20.63 -25.01 -39.01
N VAL A 116 -21.58 -24.07 -39.13
CA VAL A 116 -21.62 -22.91 -38.27
C VAL A 116 -21.60 -23.30 -36.78
N GLY A 117 -20.77 -22.66 -36.00
CA GLY A 117 -20.53 -22.99 -34.60
C GLY A 117 -19.36 -23.96 -34.35
N ASN A 118 -18.81 -24.61 -35.38
CA ASN A 118 -17.57 -25.38 -35.19
C ASN A 118 -16.40 -24.45 -34.85
N THR A 119 -15.50 -24.93 -34.00
CA THR A 119 -14.27 -24.21 -33.62
C THR A 119 -13.05 -25.03 -33.99
N ILE A 120 -12.02 -24.34 -34.42
CA ILE A 120 -10.68 -24.90 -34.64
C ILE A 120 -9.61 -24.06 -34.00
N GLN A 121 -8.46 -24.66 -33.74
CA GLN A 121 -7.25 -23.91 -33.41
C GLN A 121 -6.42 -23.71 -34.67
N ASP A 122 -6.08 -22.47 -34.98
CA ASP A 122 -5.25 -22.13 -36.14
C ASP A 122 -3.73 -22.32 -35.86
N SER A 123 -2.91 -22.10 -36.87
CA SER A 123 -1.44 -22.19 -36.76
C SER A 123 -0.80 -21.10 -35.89
N ASN A 124 -1.54 -20.05 -35.53
CA ASN A 124 -1.12 -18.97 -34.62
C ASN A 124 -1.58 -19.20 -33.19
N SER A 125 -2.12 -20.39 -32.86
CA SER A 125 -2.70 -20.73 -31.56
C SER A 125 -3.91 -19.87 -31.20
N ASN A 126 -4.67 -19.41 -32.18
CA ASN A 126 -5.95 -18.73 -31.96
C ASN A 126 -7.10 -19.68 -32.26
N ILE A 127 -8.25 -19.42 -31.64
CA ILE A 127 -9.50 -20.09 -31.91
C ILE A 127 -10.27 -19.36 -32.99
N GLN A 128 -10.61 -20.09 -34.05
CA GLN A 128 -11.42 -19.63 -35.16
C GLN A 128 -12.81 -20.30 -35.04
N LEU A 129 -13.87 -19.49 -35.05
CA LEU A 129 -15.26 -19.92 -35.04
C LEU A 129 -15.81 -19.92 -36.48
N CYS A 130 -16.36 -21.01 -36.90
CA CYS A 130 -17.05 -21.09 -38.20
C CYS A 130 -18.35 -20.28 -38.14
N VAL A 131 -18.41 -19.20 -38.90
CA VAL A 131 -19.58 -18.29 -39.01
C VAL A 131 -20.34 -18.48 -40.32
N SER A 132 -19.73 -19.11 -41.31
CA SER A 132 -20.38 -19.56 -42.54
C SER A 132 -19.89 -20.97 -42.88
N ALA A 133 -20.84 -21.88 -43.02
CA ALA A 133 -20.55 -23.31 -43.29
C ALA A 133 -19.94 -23.50 -44.69
N GLY A 134 -19.09 -24.51 -44.83
CA GLY A 134 -18.45 -24.82 -46.10
C GLY A 134 -17.40 -25.92 -45.94
N THR A 135 -16.64 -26.15 -47.01
CA THR A 135 -15.52 -27.09 -47.03
C THR A 135 -14.21 -26.33 -47.11
N SER A 136 -13.28 -26.64 -46.22
CA SER A 136 -11.97 -26.02 -46.16
C SER A 136 -11.14 -26.27 -47.41
N ALA A 137 -10.21 -25.35 -47.69
CA ALA A 137 -9.27 -25.44 -48.78
C ALA A 137 -8.30 -26.62 -48.63
N GLY A 138 -7.52 -26.91 -49.68
CA GLY A 138 -6.44 -27.89 -49.63
C GLY A 138 -5.20 -27.44 -48.84
N SER A 139 -5.13 -26.15 -48.46
CA SER A 139 -4.05 -25.58 -47.69
C SER A 139 -4.60 -24.56 -46.71
N HIS A 140 -3.86 -24.28 -45.61
CA HIS A 140 -4.23 -23.28 -44.62
C HIS A 140 -4.45 -21.89 -45.21
N PRO A 141 -5.55 -21.21 -44.88
CA PRO A 141 -5.70 -19.81 -45.23
C PRO A 141 -4.75 -18.94 -44.39
N THR A 142 -4.60 -17.67 -44.77
CA THR A 142 -3.94 -16.70 -43.92
C THR A 142 -4.93 -16.27 -42.84
N TRP A 143 -4.69 -16.71 -41.62
CA TRP A 143 -5.59 -16.50 -40.48
C TRP A 143 -5.59 -15.02 -40.00
N SER A 144 -6.77 -14.51 -39.73
CA SER A 144 -6.89 -13.26 -38.96
C SER A 144 -6.39 -13.50 -37.54
N VAL A 145 -5.54 -12.57 -37.05
CA VAL A 145 -5.02 -12.54 -35.69
C VAL A 145 -5.71 -11.52 -34.80
N THR A 146 -6.70 -10.81 -35.35
CA THR A 146 -7.46 -9.79 -34.63
C THR A 146 -8.79 -10.37 -34.18
N VAL A 147 -9.13 -10.25 -32.90
CA VAL A 147 -10.43 -10.69 -32.35
C VAL A 147 -11.56 -10.01 -33.10
N GLY A 148 -12.55 -10.80 -33.54
CA GLY A 148 -13.63 -10.37 -34.40
C GLY A 148 -13.32 -10.32 -35.89
N GLY A 149 -12.04 -10.46 -36.27
CA GLY A 149 -11.60 -10.48 -37.69
C GLY A 149 -12.00 -11.78 -38.40
N TYR A 150 -12.26 -11.69 -39.71
CA TYR A 150 -12.73 -12.80 -40.53
C TYR A 150 -11.64 -13.35 -41.44
N THR A 151 -11.70 -14.65 -41.69
CA THR A 151 -10.86 -15.37 -42.63
C THR A 151 -11.73 -16.19 -43.59
N VAL A 152 -11.62 -15.96 -44.86
CA VAL A 152 -12.27 -16.80 -45.89
C VAL A 152 -11.41 -18.02 -46.15
N ASP A 153 -11.99 -19.23 -46.12
CA ASP A 153 -11.30 -20.50 -46.34
C ASP A 153 -11.92 -21.24 -47.52
N GLY A 154 -11.10 -21.45 -48.55
CA GLY A 154 -11.52 -22.15 -49.76
C GLY A 154 -12.46 -21.31 -50.64
N VAL A 155 -13.10 -22.00 -51.60
CA VAL A 155 -13.98 -21.41 -52.63
C VAL A 155 -15.49 -21.62 -52.34
N ASN A 156 -15.82 -22.34 -51.27
CA ASN A 156 -17.18 -22.83 -50.98
C ASN A 156 -17.89 -22.01 -49.89
N GLY A 157 -17.45 -20.77 -49.64
CA GLY A 157 -18.12 -19.88 -48.71
C GLY A 157 -17.86 -20.10 -47.21
N LEU A 158 -16.90 -20.98 -46.88
CA LEU A 158 -16.46 -21.17 -45.50
C LEU A 158 -15.80 -19.90 -44.98
N VAL A 159 -16.31 -19.40 -43.88
CA VAL A 159 -15.76 -18.20 -43.22
C VAL A 159 -15.55 -18.47 -41.74
N TRP A 160 -14.37 -18.12 -41.28
CA TRP A 160 -13.96 -18.18 -39.88
C TRP A 160 -13.90 -16.80 -39.28
N GLN A 161 -14.24 -16.69 -37.99
CA GLN A 161 -14.03 -15.48 -37.17
C GLN A 161 -13.08 -15.82 -36.05
N MET A 162 -12.01 -15.03 -35.90
CA MET A 162 -11.08 -15.14 -34.78
C MET A 162 -11.81 -14.71 -33.48
N VAL A 163 -11.92 -15.60 -32.48
CA VAL A 163 -12.65 -15.36 -31.23
C VAL A 163 -11.75 -15.20 -30.02
N GLY A 164 -10.46 -15.52 -30.13
CA GLY A 164 -9.49 -15.33 -29.04
C GLY A 164 -8.29 -16.28 -29.15
N ALA A 165 -7.30 -16.08 -28.32
CA ALA A 165 -6.18 -17.02 -28.20
C ALA A 165 -6.63 -18.34 -27.55
N ALA A 166 -6.04 -19.48 -27.99
CA ALA A 166 -6.30 -20.81 -27.41
C ALA A 166 -5.54 -20.96 -26.08
N SER A 167 -5.92 -20.20 -25.08
CA SER A 167 -5.30 -20.27 -23.75
C SER A 167 -6.31 -19.93 -22.65
N LEU A 168 -6.44 -20.83 -21.71
CA LEU A 168 -7.20 -20.60 -20.47
C LEU A 168 -6.35 -19.94 -19.38
N THR A 169 -5.14 -19.50 -19.73
CA THR A 169 -4.23 -18.84 -18.79
C THR A 169 -4.12 -17.35 -19.07
N ILE A 170 -4.02 -16.58 -18.01
CA ILE A 170 -3.70 -15.16 -18.03
C ILE A 170 -2.36 -14.99 -17.33
N THR A 171 -1.39 -14.41 -18.01
CA THR A 171 -0.13 -13.98 -17.41
C THR A 171 -0.24 -12.50 -17.13
N ILE A 172 -0.25 -12.11 -15.87
CA ILE A 172 -0.38 -10.72 -15.46
C ILE A 172 0.84 -9.88 -15.85
N ALA A 173 0.68 -8.57 -15.96
CA ALA A 173 1.73 -7.66 -16.43
C ALA A 173 3.01 -7.73 -15.57
N ASN A 174 2.87 -7.96 -14.26
CA ASN A 174 3.99 -7.98 -13.30
C ASN A 174 4.32 -9.40 -12.81
N ASN A 175 4.13 -10.43 -13.65
CA ASN A 175 4.35 -11.83 -13.26
C ASN A 175 5.79 -12.11 -12.77
N GLY A 176 6.82 -11.47 -13.37
CA GLY A 176 8.22 -11.63 -12.96
C GLY A 176 8.53 -11.09 -11.54
N THR A 177 7.67 -10.27 -10.97
CA THR A 177 7.81 -9.70 -9.62
C THR A 177 6.60 -9.98 -8.74
N PHE A 178 5.72 -10.91 -9.16
CA PHE A 178 4.55 -11.36 -8.42
C PHE A 178 4.89 -11.81 -7.00
N GLN A 179 4.10 -11.38 -6.02
CA GLN A 179 4.28 -11.73 -4.61
C GLN A 179 3.09 -12.52 -4.08
N GLN A 180 1.88 -11.98 -4.21
CA GLN A 180 0.70 -12.57 -3.61
C GLN A 180 -0.55 -12.28 -4.44
N ASP A 181 -1.40 -13.28 -4.53
CA ASP A 181 -2.73 -13.21 -5.09
C ASP A 181 -3.74 -12.69 -4.06
N TYR A 182 -4.56 -11.73 -4.46
CA TYR A 182 -5.66 -11.17 -3.65
C TYR A 182 -7.03 -11.55 -4.19
N GLY A 183 -7.07 -12.37 -5.25
CA GLY A 183 -8.28 -12.95 -5.76
C GLY A 183 -8.66 -12.47 -7.16
N VAL A 184 -9.64 -13.18 -7.71
CA VAL A 184 -10.20 -12.95 -9.04
C VAL A 184 -11.70 -12.85 -8.92
N GLN A 185 -12.30 -11.93 -9.67
CA GLN A 185 -13.76 -11.82 -9.77
C GLN A 185 -14.19 -11.64 -11.22
N TYR A 186 -15.42 -12.05 -11.53
CA TYR A 186 -16.01 -11.74 -12.82
C TYR A 186 -16.28 -10.23 -12.95
N ALA A 187 -15.87 -9.64 -14.07
CA ALA A 187 -16.11 -8.22 -14.32
C ALA A 187 -17.61 -7.90 -14.50
N SER A 188 -18.41 -8.89 -14.90
CA SER A 188 -19.84 -8.71 -15.21
C SER A 188 -20.72 -8.53 -13.98
N ASN A 189 -20.38 -9.16 -12.84
CA ASN A 189 -21.25 -9.21 -11.65
C ASN A 189 -20.48 -9.13 -10.33
N SER A 190 -19.14 -8.93 -10.38
CA SER A 190 -18.24 -8.88 -9.22
C SER A 190 -18.26 -10.13 -8.33
N GLN A 191 -18.75 -11.27 -8.87
CA GLN A 191 -18.71 -12.53 -8.15
C GLN A 191 -17.29 -13.02 -8.02
N GLN A 192 -16.86 -13.32 -6.79
CA GLN A 192 -15.53 -13.84 -6.49
C GLN A 192 -15.39 -15.29 -6.98
N LEU A 193 -14.28 -15.59 -7.63
CA LEU A 193 -13.91 -16.95 -8.01
C LEU A 193 -13.24 -17.69 -6.84
N VAL A 194 -13.34 -19.01 -6.87
CA VAL A 194 -12.74 -19.88 -5.86
C VAL A 194 -11.34 -20.32 -6.31
N LYS A 195 -10.34 -20.07 -5.47
CA LYS A 195 -8.98 -20.55 -5.70
C LYS A 195 -8.86 -22.05 -5.38
N VAL A 196 -8.38 -22.81 -6.34
CA VAL A 196 -8.18 -24.27 -6.23
C VAL A 196 -6.79 -24.68 -6.77
N ALA A 197 -6.36 -25.90 -6.51
CA ALA A 197 -5.11 -26.41 -7.06
C ALA A 197 -5.19 -26.64 -8.58
N SER A 198 -6.36 -27.13 -9.07
CA SER A 198 -6.65 -27.36 -10.48
C SER A 198 -8.11 -27.04 -10.76
N PRO A 199 -8.43 -26.06 -11.62
CA PRO A 199 -9.81 -25.70 -11.94
C PRO A 199 -10.55 -26.86 -12.63
N SER A 200 -11.75 -27.20 -12.16
CA SER A 200 -12.59 -28.28 -12.66
C SER A 200 -14.04 -27.85 -12.89
N ALA A 201 -14.40 -26.64 -12.53
CA ALA A 201 -15.74 -26.06 -12.71
C ALA A 201 -15.64 -24.53 -12.95
N ASN A 202 -16.71 -23.96 -13.52
CA ASN A 202 -16.84 -22.52 -13.71
C ASN A 202 -16.67 -21.78 -12.37
N GLY A 203 -16.03 -20.64 -12.42
CA GLY A 203 -15.76 -19.84 -11.24
C GLY A 203 -14.61 -20.36 -10.37
N GLN A 204 -13.76 -21.21 -10.90
CA GLN A 204 -12.54 -21.69 -10.25
C GLN A 204 -11.30 -21.21 -10.99
N TYR A 205 -10.24 -20.90 -10.24
CA TYR A 205 -8.94 -20.58 -10.79
C TYR A 205 -7.81 -21.15 -9.95
N SER A 206 -6.65 -21.30 -10.57
CA SER A 206 -5.39 -21.54 -9.88
C SER A 206 -4.38 -20.47 -10.29
N VAL A 207 -3.36 -20.22 -9.46
CA VAL A 207 -2.30 -19.25 -9.75
C VAL A 207 -0.96 -19.78 -9.30
N SER A 208 0.05 -19.60 -10.16
CA SER A 208 1.45 -19.91 -9.87
C SER A 208 2.34 -18.85 -10.54
N GLY A 209 3.17 -18.15 -9.74
CA GLY A 209 4.11 -17.16 -10.26
C GLY A 209 3.48 -16.05 -11.12
N GLY A 210 2.25 -15.64 -10.82
CA GLY A 210 1.52 -14.61 -11.60
C GLY A 210 0.88 -15.13 -12.89
N VAL A 211 0.84 -16.46 -13.09
CA VAL A 211 0.09 -17.09 -14.17
C VAL A 211 -1.18 -17.70 -13.58
N TYR A 212 -2.32 -17.18 -14.00
CA TYR A 212 -3.66 -17.59 -13.59
C TYR A 212 -4.23 -18.56 -14.61
N THR A 213 -4.72 -19.72 -14.17
CA THR A 213 -5.35 -20.74 -15.01
C THR A 213 -6.82 -20.86 -14.64
N PHE A 214 -7.69 -20.92 -15.63
CA PHE A 214 -9.13 -21.00 -15.50
C PHE A 214 -9.71 -22.31 -16.03
N TYR A 215 -10.94 -22.59 -15.66
CA TYR A 215 -11.68 -23.71 -16.22
C TYR A 215 -12.18 -23.36 -17.65
N SER A 216 -12.32 -24.38 -18.51
CA SER A 216 -12.74 -24.19 -19.91
C SER A 216 -14.12 -23.53 -20.06
N GLY A 217 -15.01 -23.69 -19.09
CA GLY A 217 -16.30 -23.06 -19.11
C GLY A 217 -16.28 -21.55 -18.84
N ASP A 218 -15.15 -21.01 -18.38
CA ASP A 218 -14.94 -19.57 -18.21
C ASP A 218 -14.27 -18.90 -19.42
N ALA A 219 -14.10 -19.65 -20.53
CA ALA A 219 -13.51 -19.14 -21.76
C ALA A 219 -14.26 -17.89 -22.25
N GLY A 220 -13.52 -16.85 -22.62
CA GLY A 220 -14.05 -15.56 -23.07
C GLY A 220 -14.63 -14.67 -21.97
N ALA A 221 -14.65 -15.10 -20.71
CA ALA A 221 -15.14 -14.30 -19.62
C ALA A 221 -14.15 -13.18 -19.28
N ALA A 222 -14.69 -11.97 -19.00
CA ALA A 222 -13.93 -10.85 -18.50
C ALA A 222 -13.74 -10.99 -16.99
N MET A 223 -12.48 -10.87 -16.54
CA MET A 223 -12.03 -11.05 -15.17
C MET A 223 -11.38 -9.77 -14.65
N LEU A 224 -11.51 -9.55 -13.35
CA LEU A 224 -10.76 -8.55 -12.60
C LEU A 224 -9.84 -9.31 -11.64
N ILE A 225 -8.54 -9.09 -11.77
CA ILE A 225 -7.49 -9.79 -10.99
C ILE A 225 -6.83 -8.79 -10.07
N SER A 226 -6.77 -9.11 -8.76
CA SER A 226 -6.08 -8.32 -7.76
C SER A 226 -4.89 -9.10 -7.21
N TYR A 227 -3.72 -8.46 -7.15
CA TYR A 227 -2.48 -9.10 -6.69
C TYR A 227 -1.46 -8.06 -6.21
N SER A 228 -0.42 -8.52 -5.52
CA SER A 228 0.74 -7.69 -5.23
C SER A 228 1.99 -8.13 -6.00
N TYR A 229 2.85 -7.16 -6.25
CA TYR A 229 4.13 -7.36 -6.93
C TYR A 229 5.22 -6.48 -6.32
N ALA A 230 6.46 -6.96 -6.32
CA ALA A 230 7.59 -6.23 -5.77
C ALA A 230 8.09 -5.14 -6.72
N SER A 231 8.44 -3.98 -6.17
CA SER A 231 9.11 -2.89 -6.87
C SER A 231 10.37 -2.50 -6.11
N ALA A 232 11.53 -2.92 -6.59
CA ALA A 232 12.82 -2.58 -5.98
C ALA A 232 13.21 -1.11 -6.16
N ALA A 233 12.64 -0.44 -7.18
CA ALA A 233 12.96 0.95 -7.50
C ALA A 233 12.18 1.99 -6.67
N ARG A 234 11.22 1.58 -5.84
CA ARG A 234 10.33 2.48 -5.10
C ARG A 234 10.36 2.20 -3.62
N GLY A 235 10.51 3.26 -2.82
CA GLY A 235 10.32 3.24 -1.38
C GLY A 235 11.22 2.30 -0.59
N ALA A 236 10.81 2.01 0.63
CA ALA A 236 11.46 1.06 1.52
C ALA A 236 10.40 0.35 2.37
N THR A 237 10.69 -0.88 2.74
CA THR A 237 9.84 -1.72 3.60
C THR A 237 10.54 -1.95 4.92
N ALA A 238 9.88 -1.61 6.03
CA ALA A 238 10.30 -1.98 7.38
C ALA A 238 9.40 -3.10 7.90
N THR A 239 10.01 -4.20 8.31
CA THR A 239 9.26 -5.31 8.94
C THR A 239 9.13 -5.01 10.42
N LEU A 240 7.89 -4.85 10.89
CA LEU A 240 7.62 -4.59 12.30
C LEU A 240 7.73 -5.89 13.09
N THR A 241 8.84 -6.04 13.81
CA THR A 241 9.09 -7.19 14.66
C THR A 241 8.77 -6.89 16.11
N ASN A 242 8.40 -7.93 16.87
CA ASN A 242 8.15 -7.78 18.30
C ASN A 242 9.48 -7.44 19.01
N GLN A 243 9.47 -6.36 19.77
CA GLN A 243 10.62 -5.87 20.53
C GLN A 243 10.51 -6.25 22.01
N LEU A 244 11.64 -6.24 22.69
CA LEU A 244 11.63 -6.44 24.15
C LEU A 244 10.90 -5.28 24.83
N MET A 245 10.16 -5.62 25.91
CA MET A 245 9.50 -4.61 26.73
C MET A 245 10.52 -3.59 27.26
N GLY A 246 10.16 -2.31 27.22
CA GLY A 246 11.04 -1.21 27.61
C GLY A 246 11.93 -0.65 26.50
N TYR A 247 11.98 -1.29 25.32
CA TYR A 247 12.65 -0.69 24.16
C TYR A 247 11.78 0.39 23.53
N ALA A 248 12.34 1.59 23.43
CA ALA A 248 11.75 2.69 22.66
C ALA A 248 12.86 3.56 22.06
N PRO A 249 12.75 3.95 20.78
CA PRO A 249 13.66 4.90 20.19
C PRO A 249 13.62 6.23 20.95
N ASN A 250 14.77 6.84 21.16
CA ASN A 250 14.89 8.12 21.84
C ASN A 250 15.32 9.19 20.84
N PHE A 251 14.71 10.37 20.93
CA PHE A 251 15.00 11.49 20.06
C PHE A 251 14.91 12.81 20.82
N ARG A 252 15.53 13.84 20.26
CA ARG A 252 15.39 15.23 20.73
C ARG A 252 14.31 15.91 19.90
N ALA A 253 13.39 16.61 20.54
CA ALA A 253 12.34 17.37 19.87
C ALA A 253 12.61 18.89 20.01
N ILE A 254 12.41 19.61 18.91
CA ILE A 254 12.55 21.07 18.87
C ILE A 254 11.30 21.66 18.22
N LEU A 255 10.49 22.31 19.04
CA LEU A 255 9.35 23.11 18.56
C LEU A 255 9.78 24.58 18.51
N TYR A 256 9.62 25.20 17.35
CA TYR A 256 9.95 26.59 17.21
C TYR A 256 8.91 27.35 16.39
N ASN A 257 8.68 28.62 16.75
CA ASN A 257 7.84 29.53 15.99
C ASN A 257 8.50 30.93 15.93
N ASN A 258 8.28 31.61 14.82
CA ASN A 258 8.71 32.99 14.62
C ASN A 258 7.55 33.79 14.01
N PHE A 259 7.01 34.69 14.78
CA PHE A 259 5.92 35.56 14.34
C PHE A 259 6.27 37.02 14.61
N ASN A 260 6.13 37.88 13.59
CA ASN A 260 6.49 39.32 13.68
C ASN A 260 7.89 39.57 14.24
N SER A 261 8.89 38.80 13.74
CA SER A 261 10.28 38.85 14.22
C SER A 261 10.46 38.55 15.71
N LYS A 262 9.49 37.93 16.35
CA LYS A 262 9.57 37.43 17.73
C LYS A 262 9.68 35.90 17.70
N PHE A 263 10.73 35.42 18.34
CA PHE A 263 11.06 33.98 18.38
C PHE A 263 10.55 33.35 19.69
N PHE A 264 10.02 32.13 19.53
CA PHE A 264 9.76 31.21 20.62
C PHE A 264 10.26 29.83 20.24
N GLY A 265 11.01 29.19 21.11
CA GLY A 265 11.52 27.81 20.89
C GLY A 265 11.49 27.03 22.19
N LEU A 266 11.11 25.75 22.06
CA LEU A 266 11.17 24.75 23.11
C LEU A 266 11.95 23.54 22.58
N GLU A 267 13.05 23.20 23.24
CA GLU A 267 13.87 22.05 22.96
C GLU A 267 13.75 21.04 24.11
N LEU A 268 13.38 19.81 23.81
CA LEU A 268 13.27 18.68 24.74
C LEU A 268 14.33 17.65 24.39
N PHE A 269 15.19 17.25 25.34
CA PHE A 269 16.42 16.52 25.05
C PHE A 269 16.21 15.01 24.93
N SER A 270 15.23 14.45 25.61
CA SER A 270 14.96 13.01 25.62
C SER A 270 13.47 12.77 25.48
N CYS A 271 13.05 12.40 24.27
CA CYS A 271 11.66 12.13 23.92
C CYS A 271 11.51 10.69 23.44
N GLN A 272 10.39 10.09 23.76
CA GLN A 272 10.00 8.77 23.30
C GLN A 272 8.57 8.83 22.77
N ALA A 273 8.34 8.30 21.58
CA ALA A 273 7.01 8.25 21.02
C ALA A 273 6.13 7.28 21.81
N SER A 274 4.94 7.74 22.18
CA SER A 274 3.97 6.99 22.96
C SER A 274 2.80 6.47 22.13
N GLU A 275 2.43 7.20 21.06
CA GLU A 275 1.28 6.85 20.25
C GLU A 275 1.45 7.33 18.79
N ILE A 276 1.05 6.47 17.85
CA ILE A 276 0.80 6.83 16.45
C ILE A 276 -0.61 6.40 16.10
N SER A 277 -1.42 7.32 15.55
CA SER A 277 -2.73 7.01 14.99
C SER A 277 -2.78 7.44 13.54
N ILE A 278 -3.09 6.50 12.64
CA ILE A 278 -3.18 6.73 11.20
C ILE A 278 -4.66 6.57 10.80
N PRO A 279 -5.45 7.63 10.83
CA PRO A 279 -6.86 7.57 10.45
C PRO A 279 -7.02 7.50 8.93
N THR A 280 -7.99 6.71 8.48
CA THR A 280 -8.44 6.70 7.09
C THR A 280 -9.81 7.38 7.01
N LYS A 281 -9.98 8.31 6.07
CA LYS A 281 -11.23 9.05 5.88
C LYS A 281 -11.60 9.07 4.41
N GLN A 282 -12.88 8.97 4.12
CA GLN A 282 -13.38 8.96 2.74
C GLN A 282 -13.43 10.37 2.13
N GLU A 283 -13.80 11.39 2.92
CA GLU A 283 -14.10 12.75 2.43
C GLU A 283 -13.14 13.82 2.99
N ASP A 284 -12.03 13.42 3.64
CA ASP A 284 -11.10 14.35 4.28
C ASP A 284 -9.67 13.83 4.18
N PHE A 285 -8.69 14.70 4.40
CA PHE A 285 -7.29 14.32 4.45
C PHE A 285 -6.99 13.41 5.64
N TRP A 286 -6.06 12.50 5.45
CA TRP A 286 -5.50 11.71 6.53
C TRP A 286 -4.57 12.60 7.35
N ILE A 287 -4.92 12.81 8.60
CA ILE A 287 -4.10 13.55 9.55
C ILE A 287 -3.61 12.57 10.61
N VAL A 288 -2.32 12.34 10.63
CA VAL A 288 -1.68 11.42 11.57
C VAL A 288 -1.50 12.11 12.91
N ASP A 289 -1.96 11.47 13.98
CA ASP A 289 -1.61 11.86 15.34
C ASP A 289 -0.29 11.17 15.74
N PHE A 290 0.69 11.97 16.17
CA PHE A 290 1.97 11.50 16.68
C PHE A 290 2.21 12.10 18.06
N ASN A 291 2.09 11.29 19.10
CA ASN A 291 2.25 11.69 20.47
C ASN A 291 3.57 11.13 21.03
N PHE A 292 4.21 11.90 21.90
CA PHE A 292 5.44 11.51 22.56
C PHE A 292 5.54 12.13 23.94
N ASP A 293 6.29 11.50 24.81
CA ASP A 293 6.57 11.93 26.17
C ASP A 293 8.03 12.36 26.28
N ALA A 294 8.29 13.35 27.13
CA ALA A 294 9.65 13.83 27.36
C ALA A 294 10.09 13.55 28.79
N SER A 295 11.34 13.15 28.91
CA SER A 295 12.04 12.87 30.16
C SER A 295 13.36 13.65 30.24
N CYS A 296 13.96 13.71 31.40
CA CYS A 296 15.31 14.24 31.54
C CYS A 296 16.34 13.36 30.83
N ASP A 297 17.36 14.00 30.28
CA ASP A 297 18.54 13.32 29.73
C ASP A 297 19.46 12.79 30.84
N ALA A 298 20.61 12.23 30.45
CA ALA A 298 21.62 11.68 31.39
C ALA A 298 22.22 12.76 32.32
N THR A 299 22.07 14.04 32.00
CA THR A 299 22.52 15.17 32.84
C THR A 299 21.41 15.71 33.75
N ASN A 300 20.28 15.00 33.84
CA ASN A 300 19.11 15.40 34.58
C ASN A 300 18.50 16.72 34.10
N THR A 301 18.59 17.00 32.79
CA THR A 301 18.06 18.18 32.15
C THR A 301 16.93 17.79 31.21
N LEU A 302 15.76 18.41 31.37
CA LEU A 302 14.61 18.17 30.50
C LEU A 302 14.78 18.78 29.11
N GLY A 303 15.25 20.04 29.07
CA GLY A 303 15.36 20.79 27.82
C GLY A 303 15.65 22.27 28.04
N LYS A 304 15.43 23.06 27.01
CA LYS A 304 15.64 24.51 27.01
C LYS A 304 14.43 25.25 26.45
N LEU A 305 14.15 26.38 27.02
CA LEU A 305 13.14 27.31 26.54
C LEU A 305 13.85 28.58 26.02
N TYR A 306 13.50 28.98 24.80
CA TYR A 306 14.03 30.17 24.14
C TYR A 306 12.87 31.14 23.88
N ALA A 307 13.04 32.40 24.19
CA ALA A 307 12.07 33.44 23.86
C ALA A 307 12.78 34.79 23.74
N ASP A 308 12.37 35.58 22.76
CA ASP A 308 12.79 36.99 22.73
C ASP A 308 12.22 37.71 23.95
N LEU A 309 13.09 38.34 24.69
CA LEU A 309 12.70 39.27 25.75
C LEU A 309 12.10 40.53 25.11
N ALA A 310 11.03 41.02 25.67
CA ALA A 310 10.34 42.22 25.18
C ALA A 310 11.17 43.49 25.39
#